data_3754fc4dfce312e3885484ae5c34bea6
#
_entry.id   3754fc4dfce312e3885484ae5c34bea6
#
_cell.length_a   1.000
_cell.length_b   1.000
_cell.length_c   1.000
_cell.angle_alpha   90.00
_cell.angle_beta   90.00
_cell.angle_gamma   90.00
#
_symmetry.space_group_name_H-M   'P 1'
#
loop_
_entity.id
_entity.type
_entity.pdbx_description
1 polymer ?
#
loop_
_entity_poly.entity_id
_entity_poly.type
_entity_poly.pdbx_seq_one_letter_code
_entity_poly.pdbx_strand_id
1 'polypeptide(L)'
;MKRELELLREKMRETGVDACLIPTSDFHGSEYVGDYFKCREYISGFTGSAGTLVVTLDEAGLWTDGRYFLQAAKQLEGSGIMLRKERQPGVPAIEEYLKQTLKKGETLGFDGRCIMQDSAEKLITQLNAQGVAVRTDIDLTGAVWKNRPELSAQPVWPLPVEYAGESSESKIKRVREFLVEKKADYFLLTSLEDIAWLLNMRGNDIESTPVILSYLLLGEKKLTW
;
A
#
# COMPACT_ATOMS: atom_id res chain seq x y z
N MET A 1 19.05 -16.26 -7.59
CA MET A 1 18.20 -15.04 -7.70
C MET A 1 16.82 -15.49 -8.12
N LYS A 2 15.76 -14.87 -7.62
CA LYS A 2 14.38 -15.22 -8.00
C LYS A 2 14.07 -14.74 -9.42
N ARG A 3 13.33 -15.58 -10.18
CA ARG A 3 12.89 -15.27 -11.55
C ARG A 3 12.03 -14.01 -11.61
N GLU A 4 11.16 -13.81 -10.62
CA GLU A 4 10.25 -12.65 -10.51
C GLU A 4 11.04 -11.33 -10.40
N LEU A 5 12.14 -11.34 -9.63
CA LEU A 5 13.03 -10.19 -9.49
C LEU A 5 13.73 -9.85 -10.82
N GLU A 6 14.13 -10.84 -11.59
CA GLU A 6 14.74 -10.64 -12.92
C GLU A 6 13.74 -10.07 -13.93
N LEU A 7 12.54 -10.65 -13.98
CA LEU A 7 11.47 -10.13 -14.84
C LEU A 7 11.11 -8.66 -14.49
N LEU A 8 11.10 -8.33 -13.19
CA LEU A 8 10.89 -6.95 -12.77
C LEU A 8 12.01 -6.02 -13.27
N ARG A 9 13.26 -6.42 -13.15
CA ARG A 9 14.41 -5.65 -13.66
C ARG A 9 14.39 -5.50 -15.18
N GLU A 10 14.00 -6.53 -15.91
CA GLU A 10 13.79 -6.45 -17.35
C GLU A 10 12.73 -5.37 -17.68
N LYS A 11 11.61 -5.41 -16.96
CA LYS A 11 10.53 -4.42 -17.15
C LYS A 11 10.95 -3.00 -16.75
N MET A 12 11.75 -2.86 -15.70
CA MET A 12 12.35 -1.56 -15.32
C MET A 12 13.19 -0.99 -16.46
N ARG A 13 14.07 -1.81 -17.08
CA ARG A 13 14.89 -1.37 -18.24
C ARG A 13 14.02 -0.97 -19.44
N GLU A 14 13.00 -1.76 -19.78
CA GLU A 14 12.07 -1.46 -20.88
C GLU A 14 11.33 -0.12 -20.67
N THR A 15 11.05 0.24 -19.43
CA THR A 15 10.24 1.43 -19.10
C THR A 15 11.07 2.64 -18.66
N GLY A 16 12.41 2.50 -18.62
CA GLY A 16 13.34 3.56 -18.20
C GLY A 16 13.21 3.89 -16.71
N VAL A 17 13.02 2.88 -15.87
CA VAL A 17 12.95 3.00 -14.41
C VAL A 17 14.19 2.38 -13.80
N ASP A 18 14.97 3.15 -13.03
CA ASP A 18 16.23 2.74 -12.43
C ASP A 18 16.04 2.16 -11.02
N ALA A 19 15.00 2.59 -10.31
CA ALA A 19 14.60 2.00 -9.05
C ALA A 19 13.08 1.83 -8.98
N CYS A 20 12.62 0.76 -8.33
CA CYS A 20 11.21 0.47 -8.10
C CYS A 20 10.94 0.34 -6.61
N LEU A 21 9.92 1.03 -6.09
CA LEU A 21 9.46 0.97 -4.70
C LEU A 21 8.14 0.19 -4.64
N ILE A 22 8.10 -0.87 -3.81
CA ILE A 22 6.95 -1.76 -3.67
C ILE A 22 6.63 -1.93 -2.17
N PRO A 23 5.70 -1.15 -1.63
CA PRO A 23 5.29 -1.25 -0.22
C PRO A 23 4.35 -2.44 0.01
N THR A 24 4.13 -2.78 1.29
CA THR A 24 2.90 -3.48 1.71
C THR A 24 1.83 -2.41 1.88
N SER A 25 0.93 -2.30 0.93
CA SER A 25 -0.16 -1.32 0.96
C SER A 25 -1.21 -1.67 -0.08
N ASP A 26 -2.41 -1.16 0.11
CA ASP A 26 -3.50 -1.12 -0.87
C ASP A 26 -3.85 0.32 -1.23
N PHE A 27 -4.96 0.54 -1.95
CA PHE A 27 -5.43 1.87 -2.33
C PHE A 27 -5.97 2.69 -1.14
N HIS A 28 -6.08 2.09 0.03
CA HIS A 28 -6.61 2.72 1.25
C HIS A 28 -5.52 2.91 2.32
N GLY A 29 -4.30 2.39 2.09
CA GLY A 29 -3.23 2.38 3.08
C GLY A 29 -3.48 1.40 4.23
N SER A 30 -4.19 0.29 3.96
CA SER A 30 -4.53 -0.71 4.97
C SER A 30 -3.29 -1.46 5.48
N GLU A 31 -3.33 -1.88 6.75
CA GLU A 31 -2.25 -2.71 7.33
C GLU A 31 -2.24 -4.12 6.73
N TYR A 32 -3.42 -4.71 6.53
CA TYR A 32 -3.59 -5.99 5.86
C TYR A 32 -4.18 -5.77 4.48
N VAL A 33 -3.67 -6.48 3.50
CA VAL A 33 -4.03 -6.24 2.09
C VAL A 33 -4.60 -7.49 1.44
N GLY A 34 -5.55 -7.31 0.54
CA GLY A 34 -6.09 -8.38 -0.28
C GLY A 34 -5.04 -8.92 -1.27
N ASP A 35 -5.30 -10.10 -1.83
CA ASP A 35 -4.34 -10.84 -2.66
C ASP A 35 -3.85 -10.06 -3.88
N TYR A 36 -4.68 -9.22 -4.46
CA TYR A 36 -4.30 -8.30 -5.56
C TYR A 36 -3.09 -7.42 -5.20
N PHE A 37 -2.98 -7.00 -3.95
CA PHE A 37 -1.96 -6.07 -3.47
C PHE A 37 -0.70 -6.73 -2.92
N LYS A 38 -0.60 -8.07 -2.92
CA LYS A 38 0.57 -8.81 -2.41
C LYS A 38 1.79 -8.72 -3.35
N CYS A 39 1.98 -7.56 -3.99
CA CYS A 39 3.05 -7.28 -4.97
C CYS A 39 4.45 -7.50 -4.40
N ARG A 40 4.71 -7.00 -3.18
CA ARG A 40 5.97 -7.19 -2.48
C ARG A 40 6.24 -8.67 -2.18
N GLU A 41 5.22 -9.41 -1.73
CA GLU A 41 5.31 -10.85 -1.46
C GLU A 41 5.60 -11.62 -2.75
N TYR A 42 4.91 -11.31 -3.84
CA TYR A 42 5.14 -11.94 -5.14
C TYR A 42 6.60 -11.82 -5.60
N ILE A 43 7.19 -10.63 -5.53
CA ILE A 43 8.58 -10.42 -5.95
C ILE A 43 9.57 -11.00 -4.94
N SER A 44 9.36 -10.79 -3.63
CA SER A 44 10.37 -11.15 -2.61
C SER A 44 10.18 -12.56 -2.04
N GLY A 45 8.96 -13.07 -2.01
CA GLY A 45 8.58 -14.28 -1.27
C GLY A 45 8.51 -14.07 0.24
N PHE A 46 8.62 -12.84 0.71
CA PHE A 46 8.44 -12.50 2.11
C PHE A 46 6.96 -12.32 2.42
N THR A 47 6.41 -13.07 3.37
CA THR A 47 4.97 -13.13 3.69
C THR A 47 4.57 -12.32 4.93
N GLY A 48 5.52 -11.62 5.59
CA GLY A 48 5.18 -10.75 6.74
C GLY A 48 4.27 -9.59 6.34
N SER A 49 3.42 -9.11 7.24
CA SER A 49 2.43 -8.05 6.93
C SER A 49 3.05 -6.66 6.81
N ALA A 50 4.26 -6.42 7.28
CA ALA A 50 4.91 -5.12 7.20
C ALA A 50 6.26 -5.21 6.49
N GLY A 51 6.45 -4.35 5.49
CA GLY A 51 7.73 -4.22 4.78
C GLY A 51 7.60 -3.51 3.45
N THR A 52 8.71 -2.97 3.00
CA THR A 52 8.84 -2.30 1.70
C THR A 52 10.03 -2.86 0.96
N LEU A 53 9.81 -3.26 -0.27
CA LEU A 53 10.87 -3.72 -1.17
C LEU A 53 11.31 -2.56 -2.06
N VAL A 54 12.61 -2.33 -2.12
CA VAL A 54 13.24 -1.43 -3.10
C VAL A 54 14.11 -2.29 -4.02
N VAL A 55 13.88 -2.17 -5.31
CA VAL A 55 14.65 -2.87 -6.35
C VAL A 55 15.34 -1.83 -7.23
N THR A 56 16.64 -1.93 -7.37
CA THR A 56 17.41 -1.22 -8.39
C THR A 56 17.83 -2.21 -9.48
N LEU A 57 18.48 -1.72 -10.53
CA LEU A 57 18.96 -2.59 -11.61
C LEU A 57 20.02 -3.60 -11.11
N ASP A 58 20.76 -3.26 -10.04
CA ASP A 58 21.87 -4.05 -9.52
C ASP A 58 21.56 -4.71 -8.17
N GLU A 59 20.81 -4.03 -7.29
CA GLU A 59 20.54 -4.48 -5.93
C GLU A 59 19.03 -4.60 -5.67
N ALA A 60 18.68 -5.32 -4.60
CA ALA A 60 17.34 -5.32 -4.04
C ALA A 60 17.41 -5.43 -2.51
N GLY A 61 16.59 -4.65 -1.82
CA GLY A 61 16.53 -4.63 -0.36
C GLY A 61 15.09 -4.64 0.14
N LEU A 62 14.82 -5.48 1.14
CA LEU A 62 13.55 -5.51 1.87
C LEU A 62 13.75 -4.83 3.22
N TRP A 63 13.10 -3.70 3.43
CA TRP A 63 12.99 -3.04 4.74
C TRP A 63 11.81 -3.62 5.50
N THR A 64 12.04 -4.05 6.73
CA THR A 64 10.98 -4.53 7.63
C THR A 64 11.37 -4.30 9.09
N ASP A 65 10.41 -4.34 10.00
CA ASP A 65 10.60 -4.08 11.43
C ASP A 65 11.00 -5.34 12.23
N GLY A 66 11.28 -5.14 13.51
CA GLY A 66 11.81 -6.18 14.41
C GLY A 66 10.94 -7.42 14.57
N ARG A 67 9.65 -7.33 14.33
CA ARG A 67 8.71 -8.47 14.41
C ARG A 67 9.06 -9.54 13.38
N TYR A 68 9.67 -9.14 12.25
CA TYR A 68 9.87 -9.97 11.07
C TYR A 68 11.33 -10.30 10.75
N PHE A 69 12.33 -9.85 11.52
CA PHE A 69 13.73 -10.06 11.18
C PHE A 69 14.11 -11.53 10.98
N LEU A 70 13.63 -12.43 11.84
CA LEU A 70 13.95 -13.86 11.72
C LEU A 70 13.24 -14.49 10.52
N GLN A 71 11.96 -14.17 10.33
CA GLN A 71 11.17 -14.67 9.22
C GLN A 71 11.74 -14.19 7.88
N ALA A 72 12.02 -12.88 7.76
CA ALA A 72 12.57 -12.29 6.55
C ALA A 72 13.95 -12.86 6.22
N ALA A 73 14.84 -13.02 7.20
CA ALA A 73 16.14 -13.64 6.99
C ALA A 73 16.02 -15.04 6.37
N LYS A 74 15.09 -15.87 6.87
CA LYS A 74 14.85 -17.21 6.36
C LYS A 74 14.21 -17.21 4.96
N GLN A 75 13.20 -16.36 4.74
CA GLN A 75 12.45 -16.34 3.48
C GLN A 75 13.21 -15.68 2.32
N LEU A 76 14.16 -14.78 2.63
CA LEU A 76 14.98 -14.12 1.62
C LEU A 76 16.26 -14.90 1.28
N GLU A 77 16.55 -16.03 1.96
CA GLU A 77 17.73 -16.82 1.70
C GLU A 77 17.78 -17.28 0.23
N GLY A 78 18.90 -17.02 -0.43
CA GLY A 78 19.10 -17.36 -1.85
C GLY A 78 18.30 -16.53 -2.86
N SER A 79 17.47 -15.58 -2.42
CA SER A 79 16.61 -14.77 -3.31
C SER A 79 17.38 -13.69 -4.08
N GLY A 80 18.54 -13.25 -3.59
CA GLY A 80 19.26 -12.08 -4.08
C GLY A 80 18.72 -10.75 -3.54
N ILE A 81 17.82 -10.79 -2.54
CA ILE A 81 17.25 -9.62 -1.87
C ILE A 81 17.86 -9.51 -0.47
N MET A 82 18.45 -8.36 -0.17
CA MET A 82 19.06 -8.10 1.14
C MET A 82 18.01 -7.72 2.18
N LEU A 83 18.06 -8.32 3.37
CA LEU A 83 17.29 -7.87 4.50
C LEU A 83 17.86 -6.55 5.06
N ARG A 84 17.07 -5.50 5.03
CA ARG A 84 17.34 -4.19 5.62
C ARG A 84 16.54 -4.07 6.93
N LYS A 85 17.18 -4.31 8.07
CA LYS A 85 16.55 -4.27 9.39
C LYS A 85 16.27 -2.83 9.81
N GLU A 86 15.03 -2.37 9.71
CA GLU A 86 14.66 -0.99 10.04
C GLU A 86 15.11 -0.58 11.44
N ARG A 87 15.51 0.68 11.58
CA ARG A 87 15.93 1.29 12.84
C ARG A 87 17.15 0.63 13.51
N GLN A 88 17.87 -0.24 12.78
CA GLN A 88 19.14 -0.76 13.29
C GLN A 88 20.31 0.12 12.86
N PRO A 89 21.37 0.22 13.69
CA PRO A 89 22.56 0.98 13.33
C PRO A 89 23.14 0.55 11.97
N GLY A 90 23.48 1.53 11.14
CA GLY A 90 24.05 1.29 9.80
C GLY A 90 23.05 0.93 8.72
N VAL A 91 21.76 0.86 9.02
CA VAL A 91 20.71 0.64 8.03
C VAL A 91 20.00 1.98 7.73
N PRO A 92 20.18 2.56 6.53
CA PRO A 92 19.54 3.80 6.16
C PRO A 92 18.02 3.61 6.03
N ALA A 93 17.25 4.65 6.31
CA ALA A 93 15.84 4.70 5.93
C ALA A 93 15.70 4.64 4.39
N ILE A 94 14.54 4.24 3.89
CA ILE A 94 14.30 4.06 2.44
C ILE A 94 14.59 5.34 1.67
N GLU A 95 14.13 6.49 2.17
CA GLU A 95 14.35 7.78 1.52
C GLU A 95 15.84 8.14 1.46
N GLU A 96 16.56 7.85 2.53
CA GLU A 96 18.01 8.08 2.58
C GLU A 96 18.75 7.13 1.62
N TYR A 97 18.39 5.85 1.61
CA TYR A 97 18.94 4.88 0.67
C TYR A 97 18.71 5.30 -0.79
N LEU A 98 17.50 5.69 -1.15
CA LEU A 98 17.17 6.14 -2.50
C LEU A 98 17.97 7.38 -2.90
N LYS A 99 18.14 8.34 -2.00
CA LYS A 99 18.95 9.56 -2.21
C LYS A 99 20.45 9.26 -2.38
N GLN A 100 20.97 8.25 -1.72
CA GLN A 100 22.36 7.84 -1.82
C GLN A 100 22.62 7.01 -3.08
N THR A 101 21.61 6.26 -3.54
CA THR A 101 21.75 5.29 -4.63
C THR A 101 21.46 5.92 -6.00
N LEU A 102 20.37 6.70 -6.10
CA LEU A 102 19.93 7.29 -7.36
C LEU A 102 20.72 8.53 -7.72
N LYS A 103 21.06 8.63 -9.00
CA LYS A 103 21.84 9.75 -9.57
C LYS A 103 20.96 10.67 -10.39
N LYS A 104 21.47 11.87 -10.65
CA LYS A 104 20.82 12.82 -11.55
C LYS A 104 20.53 12.20 -12.92
N GLY A 105 19.30 12.32 -13.36
CA GLY A 105 18.81 11.77 -14.63
C GLY A 105 18.19 10.38 -14.52
N GLU A 106 18.35 9.71 -13.37
CA GLU A 106 17.68 8.41 -13.10
C GLU A 106 16.24 8.61 -12.64
N THR A 107 15.47 7.52 -12.66
CA THR A 107 14.03 7.52 -12.39
C THR A 107 13.66 6.49 -11.32
N LEU A 108 12.97 6.94 -10.27
CA LEU A 108 12.23 6.08 -9.35
C LEU A 108 10.80 5.85 -9.89
N GLY A 109 10.33 4.60 -9.89
CA GLY A 109 8.95 4.26 -10.25
C GLY A 109 8.21 3.54 -9.14
N PHE A 110 6.92 3.83 -8.97
CA PHE A 110 6.02 3.10 -8.08
C PHE A 110 4.54 3.29 -8.47
N ASP A 111 3.68 2.41 -7.97
CA ASP A 111 2.23 2.59 -8.06
C ASP A 111 1.77 3.60 -7.01
N GLY A 112 1.52 4.84 -7.43
CA GLY A 112 1.12 5.94 -6.54
C GLY A 112 -0.20 5.70 -5.82
N ARG A 113 -1.03 4.76 -6.29
CA ARG A 113 -2.27 4.38 -5.61
C ARG A 113 -2.02 3.63 -4.29
N CYS A 114 -0.82 3.05 -4.13
CA CYS A 114 -0.41 2.25 -2.96
C CYS A 114 0.54 3.01 -2.02
N ILE A 115 0.68 4.31 -2.16
CA ILE A 115 1.52 5.14 -1.28
C ILE A 115 0.71 6.35 -0.81
N MET A 116 0.76 6.61 0.49
CA MET A 116 0.11 7.79 1.08
C MET A 116 0.66 9.08 0.47
N GLN A 117 -0.23 10.02 0.13
CA GLN A 117 0.12 11.24 -0.60
C GLN A 117 1.26 12.02 0.07
N ASP A 118 1.19 12.26 1.37
CA ASP A 118 2.23 13.01 2.10
C ASP A 118 3.61 12.36 1.98
N SER A 119 3.66 11.02 2.03
CA SER A 119 4.90 10.26 1.88
C SER A 119 5.43 10.34 0.46
N ALA A 120 4.54 10.23 -0.53
CA ALA A 120 4.89 10.36 -1.94
C ALA A 120 5.41 11.77 -2.26
N GLU A 121 4.72 12.82 -1.84
CA GLU A 121 5.11 14.22 -2.07
C GLU A 121 6.46 14.55 -1.44
N LYS A 122 6.70 14.08 -0.21
CA LYS A 122 7.99 14.25 0.45
C LYS A 122 9.12 13.58 -0.33
N LEU A 123 8.91 12.34 -0.77
CA LEU A 123 9.90 11.58 -1.54
C LEU A 123 10.15 12.23 -2.90
N ILE A 124 9.11 12.63 -3.62
CA ILE A 124 9.18 13.33 -4.91
C ILE A 124 9.98 14.64 -4.76
N THR A 125 9.64 15.45 -3.76
CA THR A 125 10.33 16.71 -3.52
C THR A 125 11.82 16.52 -3.27
N GLN A 126 12.18 15.53 -2.44
CA GLN A 126 13.57 15.26 -2.10
C GLN A 126 14.38 14.73 -3.29
N LEU A 127 13.83 13.83 -4.08
CA LEU A 127 14.51 13.23 -5.23
C LEU A 127 14.60 14.21 -6.41
N ASN A 128 13.55 14.97 -6.68
CA ASN A 128 13.56 15.99 -7.72
C ASN A 128 14.62 17.08 -7.44
N ALA A 129 14.86 17.44 -6.17
CA ALA A 129 15.92 18.35 -5.79
C ALA A 129 17.33 17.87 -6.15
N GLN A 130 17.51 16.54 -6.34
CA GLN A 130 18.75 15.92 -6.80
C GLN A 130 18.77 15.65 -8.32
N GLY A 131 17.70 16.05 -9.03
CA GLY A 131 17.54 15.79 -10.46
C GLY A 131 17.17 14.35 -10.81
N VAL A 132 16.62 13.60 -9.85
CA VAL A 132 16.04 12.26 -10.05
C VAL A 132 14.56 12.42 -10.37
N ALA A 133 14.09 11.81 -11.45
CA ALA A 133 12.69 11.80 -11.82
C ALA A 133 11.89 10.80 -10.97
N VAL A 134 10.61 11.09 -10.72
CA VAL A 134 9.73 10.15 -10.02
C VAL A 134 8.46 9.92 -10.84
N ARG A 135 8.17 8.65 -11.11
CA ARG A 135 6.96 8.18 -11.80
C ARG A 135 6.04 7.48 -10.81
N THR A 136 4.86 8.03 -10.62
CA THR A 136 3.83 7.52 -9.71
C THR A 136 2.70 6.79 -10.46
N ASP A 137 2.79 6.72 -11.77
CA ASP A 137 1.78 6.21 -12.70
C ASP A 137 2.09 4.77 -13.18
N ILE A 138 2.99 4.06 -12.54
CA ILE A 138 3.51 2.81 -13.07
C ILE A 138 3.40 1.63 -12.08
N ASP A 139 2.62 0.61 -12.44
CA ASP A 139 2.54 -0.68 -11.74
C ASP A 139 3.44 -1.71 -12.46
N LEU A 140 4.74 -1.68 -12.13
CA LEU A 140 5.72 -2.60 -12.71
C LEU A 140 5.48 -4.05 -12.27
N THR A 141 5.03 -4.26 -11.04
CA THR A 141 4.72 -5.61 -10.54
C THR A 141 3.53 -6.20 -11.29
N GLY A 142 2.47 -5.43 -11.50
CA GLY A 142 1.32 -5.86 -12.29
C GLY A 142 1.69 -6.23 -13.73
N ALA A 143 2.67 -5.53 -14.31
CA ALA A 143 3.14 -5.83 -15.66
C ALA A 143 3.87 -7.17 -15.78
N VAL A 144 4.48 -7.69 -14.70
CA VAL A 144 5.23 -8.96 -14.70
C VAL A 144 4.49 -10.12 -14.01
N TRP A 145 3.49 -9.83 -13.21
CA TRP A 145 2.70 -10.84 -12.49
C TRP A 145 1.53 -11.35 -13.33
N LYS A 146 1.82 -12.30 -14.22
CA LYS A 146 0.84 -12.80 -15.22
C LYS A 146 -0.47 -13.35 -14.63
N ASN A 147 -0.38 -14.00 -13.46
CA ASN A 147 -1.52 -14.62 -12.78
C ASN A 147 -1.88 -13.83 -11.51
N ARG A 148 -1.74 -12.50 -11.55
CA ARG A 148 -2.15 -11.65 -10.44
C ARG A 148 -3.62 -11.88 -10.14
N PRO A 149 -4.00 -12.15 -8.88
CA PRO A 149 -5.40 -12.21 -8.50
C PRO A 149 -6.14 -10.94 -8.91
N GLU A 150 -7.40 -11.05 -9.27
CA GLU A 150 -8.25 -9.88 -9.51
C GLU A 150 -8.54 -9.14 -8.20
N LEU A 151 -8.94 -7.86 -8.29
CA LEU A 151 -9.49 -7.16 -7.15
C LEU A 151 -10.69 -7.93 -6.62
N SER A 152 -10.77 -8.08 -5.31
CA SER A 152 -11.87 -8.78 -4.68
C SER A 152 -13.21 -8.13 -5.04
N ALA A 153 -14.21 -8.98 -5.33
CA ALA A 153 -15.59 -8.62 -5.55
C ALA A 153 -16.49 -9.55 -4.74
N GLN A 154 -16.09 -9.83 -3.50
CA GLN A 154 -16.84 -10.72 -2.61
C GLN A 154 -18.17 -10.11 -2.21
N PRO A 155 -19.19 -10.94 -1.96
CA PRO A 155 -20.48 -10.43 -1.48
C PRO A 155 -20.34 -9.67 -0.18
N VAL A 156 -21.10 -8.59 -0.05
CA VAL A 156 -21.24 -7.82 1.18
C VAL A 156 -22.48 -8.28 1.95
N TRP A 157 -22.45 -8.17 3.28
CA TRP A 157 -23.59 -8.50 4.11
C TRP A 157 -23.78 -7.49 5.25
N PRO A 158 -25.04 -7.25 5.69
CA PRO A 158 -25.29 -6.39 6.83
C PRO A 158 -24.92 -7.09 8.14
N LEU A 159 -24.30 -6.35 9.06
CA LEU A 159 -24.14 -6.78 10.45
C LEU A 159 -25.39 -6.40 11.23
N PRO A 160 -26.11 -7.38 11.83
CA PRO A 160 -27.29 -7.10 12.64
C PRO A 160 -27.03 -6.14 13.79
N VAL A 161 -28.00 -5.28 14.08
CA VAL A 161 -27.88 -4.23 15.12
C VAL A 161 -27.58 -4.82 16.51
N GLU A 162 -28.06 -6.04 16.78
CA GLU A 162 -27.77 -6.75 18.03
C GLU A 162 -26.28 -7.00 18.27
N TYR A 163 -25.48 -7.14 17.19
CA TYR A 163 -24.02 -7.26 17.27
C TYR A 163 -23.31 -5.91 17.10
N ALA A 164 -23.90 -5.00 16.33
CA ALA A 164 -23.32 -3.68 16.07
C ALA A 164 -23.54 -2.69 17.21
N GLY A 165 -24.57 -2.91 18.06
CA GLY A 165 -24.93 -2.07 19.20
C GLY A 165 -25.69 -0.78 18.84
N GLU A 166 -25.56 -0.29 17.60
CA GLU A 166 -26.22 0.93 17.11
C GLU A 166 -26.53 0.80 15.61
N SER A 167 -27.68 1.34 15.17
CA SER A 167 -28.05 1.31 13.75
C SER A 167 -27.19 2.25 12.90
N SER A 168 -27.05 1.94 11.61
CA SER A 168 -26.32 2.81 10.66
C SER A 168 -26.97 4.19 10.54
N GLU A 169 -28.31 4.25 10.59
CA GLU A 169 -29.05 5.52 10.53
C GLU A 169 -28.69 6.43 11.71
N SER A 170 -28.61 5.87 12.92
CA SER A 170 -28.21 6.61 14.12
C SER A 170 -26.77 7.14 14.00
N LYS A 171 -25.84 6.29 13.55
CA LYS A 171 -24.45 6.67 13.34
C LYS A 171 -24.32 7.76 12.28
N ILE A 172 -24.97 7.60 11.13
CA ILE A 172 -24.98 8.58 10.03
C ILE A 172 -25.56 9.92 10.51
N LYS A 173 -26.64 9.89 11.31
CA LYS A 173 -27.23 11.12 11.89
C LYS A 173 -26.20 11.88 12.75
N ARG A 174 -25.50 11.19 13.65
CA ARG A 174 -24.47 11.80 14.50
C ARG A 174 -23.33 12.40 13.67
N VAL A 175 -22.89 11.71 12.61
CA VAL A 175 -21.82 12.25 11.73
C VAL A 175 -22.33 13.50 10.97
N ARG A 176 -23.59 13.52 10.52
CA ARG A 176 -24.18 14.71 9.88
C ARG A 176 -24.30 15.89 10.85
N GLU A 177 -24.70 15.65 12.10
CA GLU A 177 -24.71 16.69 13.13
C GLU A 177 -23.30 17.28 13.35
N PHE A 178 -22.29 16.44 13.35
CA PHE A 178 -20.89 16.88 13.44
C PHE A 178 -20.45 17.67 12.20
N LEU A 179 -20.86 17.31 10.99
CA LEU A 179 -20.59 18.08 9.78
C LEU A 179 -21.16 19.49 9.88
N VAL A 180 -22.39 19.63 10.36
CA VAL A 180 -23.03 20.95 10.59
C VAL A 180 -22.22 21.77 11.60
N GLU A 181 -21.85 21.18 12.73
CA GLU A 181 -21.01 21.84 13.74
C GLU A 181 -19.69 22.35 13.16
N LYS A 182 -19.03 21.52 12.31
CA LYS A 182 -17.76 21.86 11.66
C LYS A 182 -17.89 22.73 10.41
N LYS A 183 -19.13 23.07 10.01
CA LYS A 183 -19.43 23.80 8.77
C LYS A 183 -18.81 23.13 7.53
N ALA A 184 -18.87 21.81 7.48
CA ALA A 184 -18.39 21.00 6.39
C ALA A 184 -19.57 20.46 5.56
N ASP A 185 -19.47 20.54 4.23
CA ASP A 185 -20.53 20.08 3.32
C ASP A 185 -20.47 18.57 3.12
N TYR A 186 -19.25 18.00 3.17
CA TYR A 186 -19.01 16.58 2.91
C TYR A 186 -17.98 16.00 3.87
N PHE A 187 -18.10 14.70 4.10
CA PHE A 187 -17.11 13.87 4.75
C PHE A 187 -16.73 12.70 3.84
N LEU A 188 -15.46 12.63 3.44
CA LEU A 188 -14.92 11.52 2.69
C LEU A 188 -14.29 10.52 3.67
N LEU A 189 -14.78 9.29 3.66
CA LEU A 189 -14.19 8.18 4.39
C LEU A 189 -13.40 7.30 3.42
N THR A 190 -12.17 7.01 3.80
CA THR A 190 -11.23 6.14 3.08
C THR A 190 -10.77 4.94 3.91
N SER A 191 -10.94 4.98 5.24
CA SER A 191 -10.67 3.85 6.13
C SER A 191 -11.78 2.80 5.98
N LEU A 192 -11.37 1.58 5.64
CA LEU A 192 -12.30 0.48 5.39
C LEU A 192 -13.09 0.10 6.65
N GLU A 193 -12.44 0.13 7.80
CA GLU A 193 -13.03 -0.17 9.10
C GLU A 193 -14.08 0.87 9.50
N ASP A 194 -13.80 2.16 9.24
CA ASP A 194 -14.73 3.24 9.53
C ASP A 194 -15.99 3.14 8.64
N ILE A 195 -15.79 2.82 7.36
CA ILE A 195 -16.92 2.59 6.43
C ILE A 195 -17.75 1.39 6.90
N ALA A 196 -17.09 0.27 7.22
CA ALA A 196 -17.74 -0.94 7.70
C ALA A 196 -18.50 -0.71 9.01
N TRP A 197 -17.94 0.10 9.93
CA TRP A 197 -18.59 0.49 11.17
C TRP A 197 -19.79 1.42 10.93
N LEU A 198 -19.62 2.45 10.11
CA LEU A 198 -20.67 3.46 9.87
C LEU A 198 -21.91 2.84 9.19
N LEU A 199 -21.68 1.96 8.21
CA LEU A 199 -22.74 1.34 7.44
C LEU A 199 -23.31 0.06 8.08
N ASN A 200 -22.67 -0.48 9.13
CA ASN A 200 -22.94 -1.84 9.63
C ASN A 200 -22.85 -2.90 8.52
N MET A 201 -21.92 -2.73 7.59
CA MET A 201 -21.69 -3.66 6.50
C MET A 201 -20.37 -4.39 6.69
N ARG A 202 -20.30 -5.62 6.19
CA ARG A 202 -19.08 -6.44 6.22
C ARG A 202 -18.88 -7.08 4.86
N GLY A 203 -17.62 -7.44 4.56
CA GLY A 203 -17.22 -8.18 3.37
C GLY A 203 -15.99 -9.05 3.67
N ASN A 204 -15.51 -9.75 2.67
CA ASN A 204 -14.33 -10.63 2.76
C ASN A 204 -13.25 -10.23 1.74
N ASP A 205 -13.10 -8.94 1.46
CA ASP A 205 -12.11 -8.46 0.49
C ASP A 205 -10.67 -8.58 1.00
N ILE A 206 -10.51 -8.63 2.32
CA ILE A 206 -9.22 -8.86 2.99
C ILE A 206 -9.36 -10.07 3.91
N GLU A 207 -8.42 -11.00 3.81
CA GLU A 207 -8.39 -12.21 4.64
C GLU A 207 -8.36 -11.86 6.13
N SER A 208 -9.21 -12.50 6.92
CA SER A 208 -9.32 -12.32 8.38
C SER A 208 -9.69 -10.89 8.82
N THR A 209 -10.05 -10.01 7.89
CA THR A 209 -10.48 -8.63 8.15
C THR A 209 -11.79 -8.38 7.42
N PRO A 210 -12.94 -8.33 8.12
CA PRO A 210 -14.26 -8.34 7.49
C PRO A 210 -14.66 -6.95 6.97
N VAL A 211 -13.91 -6.41 6.04
CA VAL A 211 -14.09 -5.11 5.40
C VAL A 211 -14.38 -5.23 3.91
N ILE A 212 -14.73 -4.11 3.30
CA ILE A 212 -15.10 -3.98 1.90
C ILE A 212 -14.21 -2.92 1.28
N LEU A 213 -13.52 -3.24 0.18
CA LEU A 213 -12.72 -2.28 -0.58
C LEU A 213 -13.64 -1.21 -1.19
N SER A 214 -13.75 -0.07 -0.54
CA SER A 214 -14.69 0.99 -0.94
C SER A 214 -14.30 2.36 -0.42
N TYR A 215 -14.92 3.38 -0.99
CA TYR A 215 -14.88 4.77 -0.50
C TYR A 215 -16.29 5.21 -0.19
N LEU A 216 -16.44 6.12 0.79
CA LEU A 216 -17.74 6.65 1.14
C LEU A 216 -17.68 8.18 1.23
N LEU A 217 -18.60 8.84 0.51
CA LEU A 217 -18.81 10.28 0.59
C LEU A 217 -20.15 10.55 1.24
N LEU A 218 -20.13 11.14 2.43
CA LEU A 218 -21.30 11.52 3.20
C LEU A 218 -21.52 13.02 3.12
N GLY A 219 -22.65 13.45 2.60
CA GLY A 219 -23.13 14.83 2.65
C GLY A 219 -24.36 14.98 3.52
N GLU A 220 -24.88 16.21 3.61
CA GLU A 220 -26.06 16.53 4.42
C GLU A 220 -27.27 15.62 4.10
N LYS A 221 -27.57 15.42 2.82
CA LYS A 221 -28.75 14.67 2.36
C LYS A 221 -28.39 13.39 1.61
N LYS A 222 -27.20 13.32 1.04
CA LYS A 222 -26.78 12.22 0.17
C LYS A 222 -25.63 11.44 0.81
N LEU A 223 -25.67 10.13 0.63
CA LEU A 223 -24.55 9.22 0.85
C LEU A 223 -24.26 8.53 -0.48
N THR A 224 -22.99 8.51 -0.86
CA THR A 224 -22.51 7.78 -2.05
C THR A 224 -21.42 6.82 -1.58
N TRP A 225 -21.62 5.54 -1.88
CA TRP A 225 -20.74 4.43 -1.53
C TRP A 225 -20.45 3.59 -2.76
#